data_4916c0e8c2f14094f4d5bd34c2efb54c
#
_entry.id   4916c0e8c2f14094f4d5bd34c2efb54c
#
_cell.length_a   1.000
_cell.length_b   1.000
_cell.length_c   1.000
_cell.angle_alpha   90.00
_cell.angle_beta   90.00
_cell.angle_gamma   90.00
#
_symmetry.space_group_name_H-M   'P 1'
#
loop_
_entity.id
_entity.type
_entity.pdbx_description
1 polymer ?
#
loop_
_entity_poly.entity_id
_entity_poly.type
_entity_poly.pdbx_seq_one_letter_code
_entity_poly.pdbx_strand_id
1 'polypeptide(L)'
;MLNVDGKYYNTLDISGFSQMMKDPSYCYKFYWLEAIVNIISEGTQDTTFDAIIDEMICNAWYSVREFHIHLSGLQADGFVRDGLERAVLKLTDISSLPSNASKMEIKNAIYEYDLELKTYKEQLTNMVPGRALAGFFSNSKEEVPWGSIRRLTEYIRRIDSTVTRLPYTFGDSSKLKKEVHFSAEWMNMIQDNTVNILGWIQYEKVKWLQNNNPEVPGLIYKLAPMDEKMRKLNHVRGLWEGILNVKEVRDVFTGKPIFKKNYDVDHFIPWSFVMNDELWNLMPMDSSLNSSKSNKLPKWDPFFTVFAENQYDMYNLIYEKEDLHKRFEACYRDNLHSIWAGQELYRPGNSKEEFYNILQKNMQPVYDSARRQGYEIWSYR
;
A
#
# COMPACT_ATOMS: atom_id res chain seq x y z
N MET A 1 -5.15 18.79 -9.36
CA MET A 1 -4.28 19.95 -9.69
C MET A 1 -3.78 20.52 -8.38
N LEU A 2 -2.48 20.84 -8.28
CA LEU A 2 -1.93 21.48 -7.07
C LEU A 2 -2.61 22.83 -6.85
N ASN A 3 -3.07 23.08 -5.62
CA ASN A 3 -3.66 24.34 -5.20
C ASN A 3 -2.89 24.87 -3.99
N VAL A 4 -2.30 26.06 -4.12
CA VAL A 4 -1.56 26.74 -3.06
C VAL A 4 -2.08 28.16 -2.90
N ASP A 5 -1.75 28.82 -1.79
CA ASP A 5 -2.15 30.19 -1.52
C ASP A 5 -1.72 31.12 -2.68
N GLY A 6 -2.65 31.94 -3.13
CA GLY A 6 -2.49 32.83 -4.30
C GLY A 6 -1.30 33.79 -4.22
N LYS A 7 -0.84 34.15 -3.01
CA LYS A 7 0.32 35.04 -2.82
C LYS A 7 1.62 34.49 -3.41
N TYR A 8 1.75 33.14 -3.54
CA TYR A 8 2.96 32.48 -4.03
C TYR A 8 3.09 32.42 -5.55
N TYR A 9 1.98 32.54 -6.30
CA TYR A 9 2.03 32.47 -7.78
C TYR A 9 2.80 33.63 -8.43
N ASN A 10 2.98 34.79 -7.73
CA ASN A 10 3.71 35.92 -8.24
C ASN A 10 5.19 35.89 -7.85
N THR A 11 5.60 35.03 -6.92
CA THR A 11 6.95 35.03 -6.36
C THR A 11 7.71 33.72 -6.63
N LEU A 12 6.99 32.65 -6.88
CA LEU A 12 7.57 31.30 -7.09
C LEU A 12 7.04 30.68 -8.38
N ASP A 13 7.84 29.85 -9.02
CA ASP A 13 7.41 29.04 -10.18
C ASP A 13 6.59 27.83 -9.73
N ILE A 14 5.33 28.08 -9.33
CA ILE A 14 4.39 27.03 -8.95
C ILE A 14 4.09 26.08 -10.12
N SER A 15 4.19 26.56 -11.37
CA SER A 15 4.04 25.71 -12.55
C SER A 15 5.16 24.67 -12.64
N GLY A 16 6.42 25.10 -12.52
CA GLY A 16 7.58 24.21 -12.47
C GLY A 16 7.47 23.19 -11.33
N PHE A 17 7.04 23.63 -10.13
CA PHE A 17 6.81 22.74 -8.99
C PHE A 17 5.73 21.70 -9.28
N SER A 18 4.61 22.09 -9.87
CA SER A 18 3.54 21.14 -10.22
C SER A 18 3.98 20.13 -11.29
N GLN A 19 4.91 20.51 -12.17
CA GLN A 19 5.45 19.62 -13.20
C GLN A 19 6.51 18.64 -12.67
N MET A 20 7.00 18.80 -11.43
CA MET A 20 7.92 17.82 -10.82
C MET A 20 7.34 16.39 -10.81
N MET A 21 6.02 16.26 -10.73
CA MET A 21 5.30 14.96 -10.72
C MET A 21 4.88 14.48 -12.11
N LYS A 22 5.10 15.27 -13.15
CA LYS A 22 4.67 14.92 -14.51
C LYS A 22 5.57 13.83 -15.09
N ASP A 23 4.95 12.84 -15.74
CA ASP A 23 5.59 11.75 -16.47
C ASP A 23 6.74 11.06 -15.69
N PRO A 24 6.49 10.57 -14.47
CA PRO A 24 7.51 9.88 -13.71
C PRO A 24 7.84 8.52 -14.33
N SER A 25 9.12 8.24 -14.57
CA SER A 25 9.58 6.91 -14.99
C SER A 25 9.50 5.88 -13.87
N TYR A 26 9.54 6.34 -12.61
CA TYR A 26 9.47 5.56 -11.38
C TYR A 26 8.76 6.37 -10.29
N CYS A 27 8.27 5.70 -9.26
CA CYS A 27 7.59 6.33 -8.12
C CYS A 27 8.48 7.24 -7.26
N TYR A 28 9.78 7.22 -7.44
CA TYR A 28 10.76 7.94 -6.58
C TYR A 28 10.46 9.43 -6.42
N LYS A 29 9.97 10.11 -7.48
CA LYS A 29 9.66 11.55 -7.40
C LYS A 29 8.58 11.85 -6.35
N PHE A 30 7.59 10.97 -6.21
CA PHE A 30 6.54 11.12 -5.22
C PHE A 30 7.08 10.98 -3.81
N TYR A 31 7.84 9.92 -3.54
CA TYR A 31 8.44 9.67 -2.23
C TYR A 31 9.51 10.72 -1.86
N TRP A 32 10.29 11.18 -2.84
CA TRP A 32 11.27 12.25 -2.66
C TRP A 32 10.61 13.57 -2.27
N LEU A 33 9.58 13.99 -2.99
CA LEU A 33 8.90 15.25 -2.69
C LEU A 33 8.11 15.16 -1.37
N GLU A 34 7.47 14.02 -1.09
CA GLU A 34 6.82 13.75 0.19
C GLU A 34 7.80 13.82 1.36
N ALA A 35 8.98 13.23 1.23
CA ALA A 35 10.05 13.30 2.22
C ALA A 35 10.51 14.74 2.47
N ILE A 36 10.71 15.52 1.42
CA ILE A 36 11.07 16.95 1.53
C ILE A 36 9.97 17.73 2.26
N VAL A 37 8.71 17.54 1.90
CA VAL A 37 7.59 18.24 2.54
C VAL A 37 7.52 17.90 4.04
N ASN A 38 7.71 16.61 4.41
CA ASN A 38 7.75 16.20 5.81
C ASN A 38 8.91 16.86 6.57
N ILE A 39 10.11 16.84 6.02
CA ILE A 39 11.32 17.42 6.64
C ILE A 39 11.15 18.95 6.82
N ILE A 40 10.63 19.64 5.83
CA ILE A 40 10.36 21.10 5.91
C ILE A 40 9.27 21.39 6.93
N SER A 41 8.21 20.58 7.00
CA SER A 41 7.13 20.77 7.98
C SER A 41 7.59 20.56 9.44
N GLU A 42 8.66 19.78 9.65
CA GLU A 42 9.35 19.62 10.93
C GLU A 42 10.31 20.79 11.24
N GLY A 43 10.43 21.81 10.37
CA GLY A 43 11.22 23.03 10.58
C GLY A 43 12.71 22.93 10.18
N THR A 44 13.10 21.87 9.48
CA THR A 44 14.49 21.66 9.05
C THR A 44 14.82 22.48 7.81
N GLN A 45 15.91 23.29 7.85
CA GLN A 45 16.34 24.15 6.75
C GLN A 45 17.37 23.48 5.81
N ASP A 46 18.23 22.65 6.37
CA ASP A 46 19.26 21.94 5.64
C ASP A 46 19.21 20.45 6.00
N THR A 47 19.42 19.60 5.01
CA THR A 47 19.40 18.15 5.20
C THR A 47 20.43 17.48 4.29
N THR A 48 20.43 16.16 4.24
CA THR A 48 21.30 15.38 3.36
C THR A 48 20.48 14.43 2.48
N PHE A 49 21.09 13.91 1.40
CA PHE A 49 20.46 12.84 0.63
C PHE A 49 20.13 11.63 1.50
N ASP A 50 20.98 11.32 2.45
CA ASP A 50 20.78 10.23 3.40
C ASP A 50 19.49 10.38 4.19
N ALA A 51 19.31 11.52 4.86
CA ALA A 51 18.13 11.79 5.65
C ALA A 51 16.83 11.80 4.83
N ILE A 52 16.87 12.33 3.58
CA ILE A 52 15.71 12.30 2.69
C ILE A 52 15.39 10.86 2.26
N ILE A 53 16.41 10.05 1.95
CA ILE A 53 16.21 8.65 1.55
C ILE A 53 15.69 7.82 2.72
N ASP A 54 16.16 8.06 3.95
CA ASP A 54 15.62 7.42 5.14
C ASP A 54 14.13 7.74 5.33
N GLU A 55 13.75 8.98 5.10
CA GLU A 55 12.34 9.40 5.09
C GLU A 55 11.54 8.71 3.98
N MET A 56 12.11 8.55 2.78
CA MET A 56 11.47 7.81 1.69
C MET A 56 11.24 6.34 2.08
N ILE A 57 12.20 5.68 2.73
CA ILE A 57 12.06 4.30 3.21
C ILE A 57 10.93 4.22 4.24
N CYS A 58 10.87 5.16 5.19
CA CYS A 58 9.78 5.24 6.18
C CYS A 58 8.40 5.37 5.49
N ASN A 59 8.28 6.27 4.51
CA ASN A 59 7.02 6.52 3.80
C ASN A 59 6.59 5.34 2.91
N ALA A 60 7.52 4.51 2.45
CA ALA A 60 7.24 3.32 1.64
C ALA A 60 7.03 2.05 2.49
N TRP A 61 7.47 2.04 3.75
CA TRP A 61 7.51 0.85 4.60
C TRP A 61 6.17 0.13 4.66
N TYR A 62 5.12 0.81 5.08
CA TYR A 62 3.82 0.19 5.31
C TYR A 62 3.21 -0.41 4.03
N SER A 63 3.23 0.33 2.93
CA SER A 63 2.67 -0.12 1.66
C SER A 63 3.42 -1.33 1.07
N VAL A 64 4.74 -1.34 1.17
CA VAL A 64 5.56 -2.45 0.67
C VAL A 64 5.49 -3.64 1.62
N ARG A 65 5.62 -3.40 2.92
CA ARG A 65 5.75 -4.48 3.92
C ARG A 65 4.43 -5.17 4.25
N GLU A 66 3.33 -4.41 4.38
CA GLU A 66 2.01 -4.94 4.75
C GLU A 66 1.22 -5.42 3.53
N PHE A 67 1.24 -4.65 2.46
CA PHE A 67 0.39 -4.91 1.29
C PHE A 67 1.17 -5.40 0.07
N HIS A 68 2.47 -5.62 0.18
CA HIS A 68 3.33 -6.10 -0.90
C HIS A 68 3.20 -5.26 -2.19
N ILE A 69 3.01 -3.93 -2.05
CA ILE A 69 2.89 -3.05 -3.21
C ILE A 69 4.23 -2.98 -3.95
N HIS A 70 4.21 -3.32 -5.23
CA HIS A 70 5.37 -3.18 -6.11
C HIS A 70 5.46 -1.73 -6.60
N LEU A 71 6.48 -1.01 -6.15
CA LEU A 71 6.63 0.44 -6.44
C LEU A 71 6.84 0.74 -7.93
N SER A 72 7.30 -0.20 -8.73
CA SER A 72 7.39 -0.10 -10.20
C SER A 72 6.50 -1.11 -10.93
N GLY A 73 5.52 -1.70 -10.23
CA GLY A 73 4.68 -2.78 -10.73
C GLY A 73 5.38 -4.15 -10.73
N LEU A 74 4.57 -5.20 -10.81
CA LEU A 74 5.06 -6.58 -10.87
C LEU A 74 5.76 -6.82 -12.21
N GLN A 75 7.01 -7.22 -12.16
CA GLN A 75 7.78 -7.57 -13.35
C GLN A 75 7.45 -8.99 -13.82
N ALA A 76 7.48 -9.22 -15.14
CA ALA A 76 7.15 -10.52 -15.73
C ALA A 76 8.06 -11.66 -15.22
N ASP A 77 9.30 -11.36 -14.87
CA ASP A 77 10.27 -12.31 -14.32
C ASP A 77 10.21 -12.45 -12.79
N GLY A 78 9.30 -11.72 -12.12
CA GLY A 78 9.13 -11.72 -10.66
C GLY A 78 10.23 -10.99 -9.87
N PHE A 79 11.21 -10.37 -10.54
CA PHE A 79 12.27 -9.65 -9.84
C PHE A 79 11.89 -8.20 -9.52
N VAL A 80 12.13 -7.79 -8.29
CA VAL A 80 11.99 -6.40 -7.84
C VAL A 80 13.17 -5.59 -8.35
N ARG A 81 12.91 -4.62 -9.23
CA ARG A 81 13.95 -3.75 -9.82
C ARG A 81 13.96 -2.35 -9.21
N ASP A 82 12.90 -1.99 -8.52
CA ASP A 82 12.79 -0.68 -7.87
C ASP A 82 13.77 -0.57 -6.70
N GLY A 83 14.58 0.50 -6.69
CA GLY A 83 15.63 0.69 -5.68
C GLY A 83 15.07 0.99 -4.29
N LEU A 84 13.96 1.73 -4.19
CA LEU A 84 13.32 2.06 -2.92
C LEU A 84 12.64 0.81 -2.34
N GLU A 85 11.89 0.08 -3.15
CA GLU A 85 11.28 -1.18 -2.75
C GLU A 85 12.34 -2.18 -2.25
N ARG A 86 13.46 -2.31 -2.97
CA ARG A 86 14.58 -3.16 -2.56
C ARG A 86 15.20 -2.73 -1.23
N ALA A 87 15.29 -1.43 -0.95
CA ALA A 87 15.78 -0.94 0.33
C ALA A 87 14.82 -1.32 1.47
N VAL A 88 13.50 -1.16 1.27
CA VAL A 88 12.47 -1.58 2.23
C VAL A 88 12.52 -3.09 2.47
N LEU A 89 12.56 -3.89 1.40
CA LEU A 89 12.64 -5.36 1.51
C LEU A 89 13.93 -5.80 2.22
N LYS A 90 15.06 -5.16 1.92
CA LYS A 90 16.30 -5.45 2.63
C LYS A 90 16.19 -5.16 4.12
N LEU A 91 15.62 -4.02 4.51
CA LEU A 91 15.38 -3.70 5.92
C LEU A 91 14.42 -4.71 6.58
N THR A 92 13.41 -5.17 5.84
CA THR A 92 12.49 -6.24 6.29
C THR A 92 13.23 -7.53 6.61
N ASP A 93 14.17 -7.94 5.76
CA ASP A 93 14.90 -9.20 5.90
C ASP A 93 15.87 -9.21 7.08
N ILE A 94 16.44 -8.04 7.42
CA ILE A 94 17.51 -7.94 8.46
C ILE A 94 16.99 -7.42 9.80
N SER A 95 15.80 -6.82 9.83
CA SER A 95 15.17 -6.32 11.06
C SER A 95 13.99 -7.20 11.47
N SER A 96 13.63 -7.16 12.76
CA SER A 96 12.44 -7.82 13.29
C SER A 96 11.22 -6.88 13.35
N LEU A 97 11.25 -5.75 12.63
CA LEU A 97 10.19 -4.76 12.68
C LEU A 97 8.86 -5.31 12.15
N PRO A 98 7.75 -5.04 12.84
CA PRO A 98 6.42 -5.35 12.32
C PRO A 98 6.06 -4.42 11.15
N SER A 99 5.12 -4.84 10.31
CA SER A 99 4.67 -4.04 9.17
C SER A 99 4.10 -2.67 9.56
N ASN A 100 3.47 -2.58 10.73
CA ASN A 100 2.89 -1.36 11.30
C ASN A 100 3.86 -0.60 12.25
N ALA A 101 5.16 -0.84 12.14
CA ALA A 101 6.16 -0.11 12.92
C ALA A 101 6.00 1.40 12.77
N SER A 102 6.19 2.14 13.84
CA SER A 102 6.18 3.59 13.82
C SER A 102 7.36 4.16 13.02
N LYS A 103 7.22 5.37 12.50
CA LYS A 103 8.29 6.08 11.79
C LYS A 103 9.60 6.13 12.61
N MET A 104 9.50 6.29 13.92
CA MET A 104 10.66 6.34 14.81
C MET A 104 11.36 4.98 14.92
N GLU A 105 10.60 3.89 15.04
CA GLU A 105 11.16 2.54 15.08
C GLU A 105 11.85 2.20 13.76
N ILE A 106 11.25 2.57 12.63
CA ILE A 106 11.86 2.36 11.30
C ILE A 106 13.15 3.16 11.18
N LYS A 107 13.18 4.44 11.57
CA LYS A 107 14.41 5.27 11.56
C LYS A 107 15.51 4.69 12.45
N ASN A 108 15.17 4.17 13.62
CA ASN A 108 16.15 3.52 14.50
C ASN A 108 16.73 2.27 13.86
N ALA A 109 15.91 1.46 13.20
CA ALA A 109 16.40 0.28 12.48
C ALA A 109 17.27 0.66 11.25
N ILE A 110 16.89 1.69 10.49
CA ILE A 110 17.72 2.20 9.39
C ILE A 110 19.12 2.61 9.91
N TYR A 111 19.16 3.28 11.06
CA TYR A 111 20.43 3.69 11.68
C TYR A 111 21.23 2.49 12.17
N GLU A 112 20.60 1.49 12.78
CA GLU A 112 21.23 0.25 13.25
C GLU A 112 21.86 -0.55 12.09
N TYR A 113 21.17 -0.61 10.95
CA TYR A 113 21.57 -1.39 9.77
C TYR A 113 22.08 -0.50 8.61
N ASP A 114 22.63 0.68 8.90
CA ASP A 114 23.07 1.64 7.87
C ASP A 114 24.09 1.05 6.89
N LEU A 115 25.00 0.23 7.37
CA LEU A 115 26.03 -0.41 6.51
C LEU A 115 25.42 -1.36 5.48
N GLU A 116 24.43 -2.17 5.89
CA GLU A 116 23.74 -3.14 5.04
C GLU A 116 22.83 -2.45 4.02
N LEU A 117 22.27 -1.29 4.37
CA LEU A 117 21.39 -0.49 3.52
C LEU A 117 22.15 0.44 2.58
N LYS A 118 23.41 0.74 2.86
CA LYS A 118 24.21 1.75 2.16
C LYS A 118 24.15 1.64 0.64
N THR A 119 24.35 0.45 0.08
CA THR A 119 24.37 0.23 -1.38
C THR A 119 23.01 0.55 -2.00
N TYR A 120 21.91 0.19 -1.34
CA TYR A 120 20.55 0.47 -1.78
C TYR A 120 20.25 1.97 -1.74
N LYS A 121 20.64 2.64 -0.65
CA LYS A 121 20.50 4.09 -0.48
C LYS A 121 21.33 4.87 -1.51
N GLU A 122 22.60 4.45 -1.74
CA GLU A 122 23.47 5.10 -2.74
C GLU A 122 22.92 5.02 -4.17
N GLN A 123 22.20 3.96 -4.55
CA GLN A 123 21.54 3.89 -5.86
C GLN A 123 20.51 4.99 -6.06
N LEU A 124 19.74 5.32 -5.03
CA LEU A 124 18.72 6.35 -5.08
C LEU A 124 19.30 7.77 -5.26
N THR A 125 20.53 8.03 -4.79
CA THR A 125 21.20 9.33 -4.96
C THR A 125 21.42 9.70 -6.43
N ASN A 126 21.52 8.70 -7.29
CA ASN A 126 21.76 8.91 -8.73
C ASN A 126 20.46 9.06 -9.53
N MET A 127 19.34 8.60 -8.98
CA MET A 127 18.11 8.45 -9.73
C MET A 127 17.12 9.61 -9.52
N VAL A 128 17.11 10.23 -8.35
CA VAL A 128 15.97 11.05 -7.93
C VAL A 128 16.30 12.53 -7.79
N PRO A 129 17.30 13.00 -7.03
CA PRO A 129 17.34 14.37 -6.53
C PRO A 129 17.30 15.44 -7.62
N GLY A 130 18.20 15.35 -8.59
CA GLY A 130 18.28 16.34 -9.68
C GLY A 130 17.16 16.15 -10.71
N ARG A 131 16.73 14.91 -10.96
CA ARG A 131 15.65 14.61 -11.92
C ARG A 131 14.28 15.02 -11.41
N ALA A 132 14.09 15.11 -10.11
CA ALA A 132 12.86 15.64 -9.54
C ALA A 132 12.64 17.12 -9.92
N LEU A 133 13.71 17.89 -10.11
CA LEU A 133 13.64 19.29 -10.54
C LEU A 133 13.35 19.50 -12.04
N ALA A 134 13.17 18.43 -12.82
CA ALA A 134 13.00 18.51 -14.29
C ALA A 134 11.87 19.48 -14.71
N GLY A 135 10.82 19.63 -13.90
CA GLY A 135 9.72 20.56 -14.17
C GLY A 135 10.15 22.02 -14.31
N PHE A 136 11.24 22.41 -13.64
CA PHE A 136 11.79 23.76 -13.70
C PHE A 136 12.70 23.99 -14.91
N PHE A 137 13.10 22.93 -15.60
CA PHE A 137 14.04 23.02 -16.73
C PHE A 137 13.36 22.97 -18.10
N SER A 138 12.06 22.81 -18.16
CA SER A 138 11.28 22.67 -19.40
C SER A 138 11.44 23.84 -20.36
N ASN A 139 11.69 25.03 -19.83
CA ASN A 139 11.88 26.27 -20.60
C ASN A 139 13.37 26.67 -20.81
N SER A 140 14.31 25.83 -20.37
CA SER A 140 15.74 26.09 -20.54
C SER A 140 16.12 25.94 -22.00
N LYS A 141 16.88 26.94 -22.53
CA LYS A 141 17.47 26.89 -23.86
C LYS A 141 18.72 25.99 -23.91
N GLU A 142 19.24 25.61 -22.77
CA GLU A 142 20.44 24.78 -22.63
C GLU A 142 20.06 23.30 -22.43
N GLU A 143 20.89 22.45 -22.98
CA GLU A 143 20.75 21.01 -22.77
C GLU A 143 21.07 20.62 -21.30
N VAL A 144 20.13 19.96 -20.64
CA VAL A 144 20.30 19.53 -19.25
C VAL A 144 21.23 18.31 -19.21
N PRO A 145 22.32 18.33 -18.44
CA PRO A 145 23.34 17.28 -18.45
C PRO A 145 22.94 16.06 -17.62
N TRP A 146 21.85 15.38 -18.00
CA TRP A 146 21.27 14.24 -17.27
C TRP A 146 22.22 13.05 -17.08
N GLY A 147 23.23 12.90 -17.92
CA GLY A 147 24.21 11.81 -17.88
C GLY A 147 25.32 11.97 -16.84
N SER A 148 25.40 13.12 -16.14
CA SER A 148 26.49 13.40 -15.19
C SER A 148 25.96 14.15 -13.96
N ILE A 149 26.00 13.48 -12.80
CA ILE A 149 25.55 14.06 -11.53
C ILE A 149 26.34 15.33 -11.18
N ARG A 150 27.64 15.32 -11.41
CA ARG A 150 28.48 16.49 -11.15
C ARG A 150 28.04 17.68 -12.00
N ARG A 151 27.93 17.49 -13.32
CA ARG A 151 27.47 18.55 -14.25
C ARG A 151 26.05 18.99 -13.95
N LEU A 152 25.19 18.07 -13.58
CA LEU A 152 23.81 18.37 -13.19
C LEU A 152 23.75 19.21 -11.91
N THR A 153 24.59 18.92 -10.90
CA THR A 153 24.72 19.73 -9.69
C THR A 153 25.19 21.16 -10.01
N GLU A 154 26.22 21.30 -10.85
CA GLU A 154 26.73 22.60 -11.31
C GLU A 154 25.67 23.39 -12.12
N TYR A 155 24.92 22.68 -12.98
CA TYR A 155 23.80 23.24 -13.75
C TYR A 155 22.68 23.75 -12.84
N ILE A 156 22.24 22.95 -11.86
CA ILE A 156 21.20 23.34 -10.89
C ILE A 156 21.58 24.59 -10.13
N ARG A 157 22.82 24.67 -9.61
CA ARG A 157 23.31 25.86 -8.89
C ARG A 157 23.32 27.10 -9.78
N ARG A 158 23.69 26.97 -11.04
CA ARG A 158 23.73 28.06 -11.97
C ARG A 158 22.34 28.58 -12.35
N ILE A 159 21.39 27.67 -12.58
CA ILE A 159 19.99 28.01 -12.87
C ILE A 159 19.36 28.73 -11.69
N ASP A 160 19.56 28.21 -10.45
CA ASP A 160 19.03 28.84 -9.25
C ASP A 160 19.48 30.28 -9.06
N SER A 161 20.73 30.57 -9.43
CA SER A 161 21.30 31.94 -9.28
C SER A 161 20.85 32.93 -10.34
N THR A 162 20.39 32.47 -11.53
CA THR A 162 20.22 33.33 -12.71
C THR A 162 18.78 33.57 -13.16
N VAL A 163 17.88 32.60 -12.96
CA VAL A 163 16.54 32.63 -13.60
C VAL A 163 15.40 32.42 -12.62
N THR A 164 15.52 31.48 -11.71
CA THR A 164 14.43 31.08 -10.83
C THR A 164 15.02 30.48 -9.57
N ARG A 165 14.50 30.86 -8.41
CA ARG A 165 14.83 30.15 -7.17
C ARG A 165 14.17 28.78 -7.19
N LEU A 166 15.00 27.76 -7.11
CA LEU A 166 14.54 26.37 -7.02
C LEU A 166 14.10 26.02 -5.59
N PRO A 167 13.26 25.00 -5.40
CA PRO A 167 12.87 24.55 -4.06
C PRO A 167 14.09 24.15 -3.22
N TYR A 168 15.11 23.59 -3.85
CA TYR A 168 16.36 23.20 -3.21
C TYR A 168 17.53 23.19 -4.18
N THR A 169 18.73 23.30 -3.59
CA THR A 169 20.02 23.16 -4.27
C THR A 169 20.89 22.15 -3.52
N PHE A 170 22.07 21.83 -4.08
CA PHE A 170 22.94 20.79 -3.54
C PHE A 170 24.30 21.36 -3.10
N GLY A 171 24.81 20.86 -1.96
CA GLY A 171 26.16 21.09 -1.47
C GLY A 171 27.26 20.37 -2.28
N ASP A 172 28.51 20.47 -1.82
CA ASP A 172 29.68 19.94 -2.53
C ASP A 172 30.00 18.49 -2.21
N SER A 173 29.50 17.98 -1.08
CA SER A 173 29.70 16.59 -0.69
C SER A 173 29.12 15.61 -1.72
N SER A 174 29.46 14.34 -1.61
CA SER A 174 29.08 13.32 -2.58
C SER A 174 28.20 12.25 -1.99
N LYS A 175 27.45 11.55 -2.83
CA LYS A 175 26.59 10.42 -2.46
C LYS A 175 25.61 10.78 -1.33
N LEU A 176 25.50 9.92 -0.32
CA LEU A 176 24.56 10.09 0.81
C LEU A 176 24.84 11.35 1.64
N LYS A 177 26.10 11.77 1.75
CA LYS A 177 26.49 12.96 2.51
C LYS A 177 26.24 14.30 1.78
N LYS A 178 25.71 14.25 0.54
CA LYS A 178 25.42 15.46 -0.21
C LYS A 178 24.34 16.28 0.51
N GLU A 179 24.69 17.53 0.81
CA GLU A 179 23.79 18.46 1.47
C GLU A 179 22.69 18.92 0.50
N VAL A 180 21.51 19.17 1.04
CA VAL A 180 20.35 19.75 0.37
C VAL A 180 19.95 21.01 1.13
N HIS A 181 20.00 22.15 0.45
CA HIS A 181 19.68 23.45 1.00
C HIS A 181 18.33 23.91 0.46
N PHE A 182 17.37 24.13 1.35
CA PHE A 182 16.04 24.58 0.95
C PHE A 182 15.99 26.11 0.85
N SER A 183 15.32 26.62 -0.19
CA SER A 183 15.06 28.05 -0.32
C SER A 183 14.02 28.50 0.71
N ALA A 184 14.28 29.60 1.43
CA ALA A 184 13.40 30.10 2.49
C ALA A 184 11.98 30.39 1.99
N GLU A 185 11.85 30.96 0.77
CA GLU A 185 10.56 31.25 0.18
C GLU A 185 9.76 29.99 -0.16
N TRP A 186 10.44 28.94 -0.63
CA TRP A 186 9.83 27.64 -0.88
C TRP A 186 9.46 26.93 0.42
N MET A 187 10.30 27.04 1.46
CA MET A 187 9.96 26.49 2.78
C MET A 187 8.66 27.11 3.32
N ASN A 188 8.55 28.46 3.27
CA ASN A 188 7.33 29.15 3.71
C ASN A 188 6.11 28.69 2.91
N MET A 189 6.24 28.57 1.58
CA MET A 189 5.15 28.10 0.72
C MET A 189 4.73 26.67 1.07
N ILE A 190 5.69 25.77 1.30
CA ILE A 190 5.42 24.38 1.65
C ILE A 190 4.78 24.29 3.04
N GLN A 191 5.28 25.03 4.04
CA GLN A 191 4.72 25.04 5.39
C GLN A 191 3.29 25.58 5.42
N ASP A 192 3.00 26.66 4.72
CA ASP A 192 1.66 27.25 4.64
C ASP A 192 0.66 26.31 3.91
N ASN A 193 1.14 25.43 3.05
CA ASN A 193 0.30 24.59 2.19
C ASN A 193 0.54 23.08 2.36
N THR A 194 1.15 22.67 3.46
CA THR A 194 1.58 21.26 3.71
C THR A 194 0.46 20.25 3.40
N VAL A 195 -0.74 20.46 3.94
CA VAL A 195 -1.88 19.55 3.76
C VAL A 195 -2.27 19.43 2.29
N ASN A 196 -2.36 20.56 1.58
CA ASN A 196 -2.73 20.56 0.17
C ASN A 196 -1.66 19.91 -0.72
N ILE A 197 -0.38 20.16 -0.42
CA ILE A 197 0.74 19.57 -1.16
C ILE A 197 0.80 18.06 -0.93
N LEU A 198 0.72 17.60 0.33
CA LEU A 198 0.70 16.17 0.64
C LEU A 198 -0.51 15.47 0.00
N GLY A 199 -1.70 16.08 0.04
CA GLY A 199 -2.89 15.55 -0.63
C GLY A 199 -2.70 15.42 -2.14
N TRP A 200 -2.10 16.41 -2.79
CA TRP A 200 -1.77 16.36 -4.22
C TRP A 200 -0.72 15.27 -4.53
N ILE A 201 0.36 15.17 -3.73
CA ILE A 201 1.36 14.10 -3.87
C ILE A 201 0.70 12.73 -3.76
N GLN A 202 -0.13 12.52 -2.75
CA GLN A 202 -0.83 11.24 -2.53
C GLN A 202 -1.74 10.90 -3.72
N TYR A 203 -2.50 11.87 -4.23
CA TYR A 203 -3.37 11.65 -5.38
C TYR A 203 -2.58 11.19 -6.63
N GLU A 204 -1.49 11.89 -6.97
CA GLU A 204 -0.67 11.53 -8.14
C GLU A 204 0.08 10.19 -7.92
N LYS A 205 0.54 9.94 -6.69
CA LYS A 205 1.17 8.66 -6.29
C LYS A 205 0.20 7.50 -6.43
N VAL A 206 -1.03 7.64 -5.93
CA VAL A 206 -2.08 6.61 -6.06
C VAL A 206 -2.37 6.30 -7.52
N LYS A 207 -2.57 7.32 -8.36
CA LYS A 207 -2.82 7.12 -9.80
C LYS A 207 -1.69 6.33 -10.45
N TRP A 208 -0.46 6.73 -10.19
CA TRP A 208 0.71 6.08 -10.80
C TRP A 208 0.86 4.64 -10.32
N LEU A 209 0.79 4.41 -9.01
CA LEU A 209 0.89 3.07 -8.41
C LEU A 209 -0.25 2.15 -8.87
N GLN A 210 -1.50 2.65 -8.97
CA GLN A 210 -2.63 1.85 -9.45
C GLN A 210 -2.45 1.43 -10.90
N ASN A 211 -1.91 2.30 -11.77
CA ASN A 211 -1.61 1.94 -13.15
C ASN A 211 -0.54 0.85 -13.25
N ASN A 212 0.39 0.81 -12.31
CA ASN A 212 1.46 -0.20 -12.27
C ASN A 212 1.11 -1.45 -11.44
N ASN A 213 0.02 -1.41 -10.67
CA ASN A 213 -0.51 -2.52 -9.87
C ASN A 213 -2.02 -2.68 -10.15
N PRO A 214 -2.44 -2.96 -11.40
CA PRO A 214 -3.86 -2.97 -11.78
C PRO A 214 -4.66 -4.06 -11.07
N GLU A 215 -4.01 -5.12 -10.62
CA GLU A 215 -4.63 -6.26 -9.92
C GLU A 215 -4.84 -6.02 -8.42
N VAL A 216 -4.28 -4.92 -7.88
CA VAL A 216 -4.37 -4.62 -6.44
C VAL A 216 -5.62 -3.78 -6.17
N PRO A 217 -6.64 -4.34 -5.49
CA PRO A 217 -7.84 -3.58 -5.16
C PRO A 217 -7.56 -2.58 -4.02
N GLY A 218 -8.27 -1.45 -4.05
CA GLY A 218 -8.26 -0.48 -2.95
C GLY A 218 -6.89 0.13 -2.62
N LEU A 219 -6.03 0.34 -3.62
CA LEU A 219 -4.64 0.78 -3.42
C LEU A 219 -4.54 2.08 -2.60
N ILE A 220 -5.51 2.99 -2.73
CA ILE A 220 -5.55 4.23 -1.94
C ILE A 220 -5.50 3.97 -0.43
N TYR A 221 -6.10 2.88 0.04
CA TYR A 221 -6.12 2.49 1.45
C TYR A 221 -4.84 1.76 1.90
N LYS A 222 -3.96 1.43 0.98
CA LYS A 222 -2.74 0.64 1.23
C LYS A 222 -1.47 1.50 1.33
N LEU A 223 -1.60 2.81 1.25
CA LEU A 223 -0.46 3.74 1.28
C LEU A 223 -0.15 4.29 2.67
N ALA A 224 -1.05 4.13 3.62
CA ALA A 224 -0.87 4.57 5.00
C ALA A 224 -1.58 3.61 5.96
N PRO A 225 -1.14 3.49 7.22
CA PRO A 225 -1.84 2.71 8.24
C PRO A 225 -3.30 3.13 8.34
N MET A 226 -4.19 2.15 8.34
CA MET A 226 -5.63 2.37 8.42
C MET A 226 -6.13 2.31 9.86
N ASP A 227 -7.20 3.05 10.13
CA ASP A 227 -7.94 2.93 11.38
C ASP A 227 -8.74 1.59 11.36
N GLU A 228 -8.57 0.74 12.40
CA GLU A 228 -9.26 -0.56 12.53
C GLU A 228 -10.79 -0.48 12.48
N LYS A 229 -11.35 0.71 12.70
CA LYS A 229 -12.80 0.97 12.64
C LYS A 229 -13.44 0.73 11.27
N MET A 230 -12.66 0.50 10.23
CA MET A 230 -13.21 0.23 8.89
C MET A 230 -13.72 -1.19 8.69
N ARG A 231 -13.40 -2.14 9.60
CA ARG A 231 -13.88 -3.53 9.50
C ARG A 231 -15.30 -3.67 10.05
N LYS A 232 -16.19 -4.30 9.28
CA LYS A 232 -17.62 -4.44 9.58
C LYS A 232 -18.02 -5.90 9.66
N LEU A 233 -17.58 -6.58 10.71
CA LEU A 233 -17.78 -8.02 10.89
C LEU A 233 -18.99 -8.39 11.78
N ASN A 234 -19.67 -7.41 12.40
CA ASN A 234 -20.71 -7.69 13.39
C ASN A 234 -21.90 -8.48 12.83
N HIS A 235 -22.38 -8.12 11.63
CA HIS A 235 -23.51 -8.84 11.00
C HIS A 235 -23.10 -10.26 10.59
N VAL A 236 -21.89 -10.42 10.03
CA VAL A 236 -21.37 -11.74 9.66
C VAL A 236 -21.16 -12.62 10.89
N ARG A 237 -20.61 -12.06 11.98
CA ARG A 237 -20.50 -12.78 13.26
C ARG A 237 -21.87 -13.23 13.77
N GLY A 238 -22.86 -12.33 13.74
CA GLY A 238 -24.22 -12.65 14.13
C GLY A 238 -24.86 -13.76 13.27
N LEU A 239 -24.58 -13.79 11.95
CA LEU A 239 -25.02 -14.86 11.06
C LEU A 239 -24.37 -16.20 11.43
N TRP A 240 -23.05 -16.24 11.55
CA TRP A 240 -22.33 -17.47 11.93
C TRP A 240 -22.70 -17.97 13.34
N GLU A 241 -22.92 -17.09 14.31
CA GLU A 241 -23.46 -17.47 15.63
C GLU A 241 -24.82 -18.14 15.53
N GLY A 242 -25.69 -17.63 14.65
CA GLY A 242 -26.98 -18.24 14.36
C GLY A 242 -26.82 -19.64 13.76
N ILE A 243 -25.91 -19.83 12.82
CA ILE A 243 -25.61 -21.10 12.16
C ILE A 243 -25.04 -22.10 13.17
N LEU A 244 -24.09 -21.70 14.02
CA LEU A 244 -23.52 -22.53 15.08
C LEU A 244 -24.52 -22.97 16.15
N ASN A 245 -25.72 -22.37 16.23
CA ASN A 245 -26.81 -22.82 17.07
C ASN A 245 -27.57 -24.04 16.50
N VAL A 246 -27.56 -24.20 15.20
CA VAL A 246 -28.41 -25.17 14.49
C VAL A 246 -27.62 -26.24 13.75
N LYS A 247 -26.34 -26.03 13.52
CA LYS A 247 -25.47 -26.94 12.81
C LYS A 247 -24.05 -26.93 13.39
N GLU A 248 -23.40 -28.09 13.48
CA GLU A 248 -21.97 -28.20 13.75
C GLU A 248 -21.21 -27.67 12.53
N VAL A 249 -20.39 -26.63 12.71
CA VAL A 249 -19.47 -26.10 11.70
C VAL A 249 -18.07 -26.55 12.06
N ARG A 250 -17.30 -26.98 11.07
CA ARG A 250 -15.93 -27.43 11.26
C ARG A 250 -14.95 -26.38 10.76
N ASP A 251 -13.91 -26.16 11.52
CA ASP A 251 -12.79 -25.31 11.11
C ASP A 251 -12.17 -25.83 9.82
N VAL A 252 -12.00 -24.95 8.84
CA VAL A 252 -11.55 -25.28 7.48
C VAL A 252 -10.19 -25.96 7.46
N PHE A 253 -9.33 -25.66 8.42
CA PHE A 253 -7.92 -26.09 8.42
C PHE A 253 -7.69 -27.33 9.28
N THR A 254 -8.43 -27.48 10.36
CA THR A 254 -8.24 -28.57 11.31
C THR A 254 -9.31 -29.67 11.23
N GLY A 255 -10.45 -29.36 10.60
CA GLY A 255 -11.63 -30.25 10.63
C GLY A 255 -12.29 -30.40 12.01
N LYS A 256 -11.81 -29.69 13.05
CA LYS A 256 -12.38 -29.75 14.39
C LYS A 256 -13.65 -28.90 14.48
N PRO A 257 -14.63 -29.27 15.35
CA PRO A 257 -15.79 -28.43 15.58
C PRO A 257 -15.41 -27.05 16.12
N ILE A 258 -16.07 -26.02 15.60
CA ILE A 258 -15.93 -24.64 16.07
C ILE A 258 -16.92 -24.39 17.22
N PHE A 259 -16.43 -23.83 18.31
CA PHE A 259 -17.22 -23.47 19.48
C PHE A 259 -17.40 -21.97 19.58
N LYS A 260 -18.60 -21.48 19.87
CA LYS A 260 -18.97 -20.07 19.95
C LYS A 260 -18.10 -19.21 20.87
N LYS A 261 -17.43 -19.81 21.85
CA LYS A 261 -16.61 -19.07 22.82
C LYS A 261 -15.18 -18.81 22.35
N ASN A 262 -14.74 -19.44 21.27
CA ASN A 262 -13.33 -19.42 20.85
C ASN A 262 -13.18 -19.42 19.32
N TYR A 263 -13.87 -18.51 18.62
CA TYR A 263 -13.69 -18.33 17.19
C TYR A 263 -13.67 -16.86 16.81
N ASP A 264 -12.98 -16.58 15.74
CA ASP A 264 -13.02 -15.31 15.02
C ASP A 264 -13.70 -15.49 13.67
N VAL A 265 -14.17 -14.40 13.10
CA VAL A 265 -14.51 -14.34 11.68
C VAL A 265 -13.27 -13.88 10.92
N ASP A 266 -12.76 -14.75 10.07
CA ASP A 266 -11.56 -14.47 9.27
C ASP A 266 -11.84 -14.59 7.77
N HIS A 267 -10.93 -14.04 6.98
CA HIS A 267 -10.96 -14.05 5.52
C HIS A 267 -10.21 -15.27 4.98
N PHE A 268 -10.76 -15.96 4.00
CA PHE A 268 -10.02 -17.00 3.26
C PHE A 268 -8.87 -16.36 2.46
N ILE A 269 -9.16 -15.33 1.65
CA ILE A 269 -8.16 -14.46 1.01
C ILE A 269 -7.93 -13.28 1.95
N PRO A 270 -6.68 -13.01 2.39
CA PRO A 270 -6.40 -12.01 3.41
C PRO A 270 -7.06 -10.65 3.17
N TRP A 271 -7.60 -10.07 4.24
CA TRP A 271 -8.22 -8.74 4.20
C TRP A 271 -7.26 -7.67 3.66
N SER A 272 -5.98 -7.74 4.02
CA SER A 272 -4.95 -6.82 3.51
C SER A 272 -4.83 -6.82 1.97
N PHE A 273 -5.23 -7.92 1.30
CA PHE A 273 -5.32 -7.94 -0.16
C PHE A 273 -6.65 -7.39 -0.67
N VAL A 274 -7.79 -7.93 -0.20
CA VAL A 274 -9.12 -7.59 -0.76
C VAL A 274 -9.66 -6.25 -0.29
N MET A 275 -9.28 -5.77 0.90
CA MET A 275 -9.70 -4.51 1.53
C MET A 275 -11.23 -4.36 1.68
N ASN A 276 -11.93 -5.47 1.83
CA ASN A 276 -13.37 -5.52 2.06
C ASN A 276 -13.75 -6.70 2.95
N ASP A 277 -14.91 -6.62 3.58
CA ASP A 277 -15.47 -7.66 4.45
C ASP A 277 -16.64 -8.36 3.76
N GLU A 278 -16.44 -8.83 2.52
CA GLU A 278 -17.44 -9.54 1.72
C GLU A 278 -17.74 -10.94 2.27
N LEU A 279 -19.03 -11.24 2.43
CA LEU A 279 -19.51 -12.49 3.05
C LEU A 279 -18.93 -13.74 2.37
N TRP A 280 -18.78 -13.72 1.04
CA TRP A 280 -18.24 -14.84 0.26
C TRP A 280 -16.79 -15.19 0.59
N ASN A 281 -16.06 -14.32 1.29
CA ASN A 281 -14.66 -14.52 1.68
C ASN A 281 -14.51 -14.78 3.20
N LEU A 282 -15.58 -14.72 3.97
CA LEU A 282 -15.57 -14.76 5.43
C LEU A 282 -15.99 -16.12 5.98
N MET A 283 -15.25 -16.62 6.95
CA MET A 283 -15.50 -17.91 7.60
C MET A 283 -15.26 -17.84 9.11
N PRO A 284 -15.93 -18.67 9.90
CA PRO A 284 -15.51 -18.87 11.29
C PRO A 284 -14.22 -19.68 11.33
N MET A 285 -13.31 -19.31 12.21
CA MET A 285 -12.00 -19.91 12.38
C MET A 285 -11.59 -19.91 13.86
N ASP A 286 -10.87 -20.91 14.33
CA ASP A 286 -10.30 -20.92 15.68
C ASP A 286 -9.39 -19.68 15.88
N SER A 287 -9.56 -18.97 17.01
CA SER A 287 -8.86 -17.70 17.25
C SER A 287 -7.34 -17.85 17.28
N SER A 288 -6.82 -18.98 17.75
CA SER A 288 -5.38 -19.23 17.78
C SER A 288 -4.81 -19.46 16.38
N LEU A 289 -5.57 -20.12 15.52
CA LEU A 289 -5.21 -20.34 14.12
C LEU A 289 -5.28 -19.05 13.32
N ASN A 290 -6.29 -18.21 13.57
CA ASN A 290 -6.41 -16.89 12.93
C ASN A 290 -5.15 -16.06 13.19
N SER A 291 -4.68 -15.99 14.44
CA SER A 291 -3.44 -15.31 14.78
C SER A 291 -2.21 -15.89 14.05
N SER A 292 -2.13 -17.21 13.89
CA SER A 292 -1.05 -17.88 13.17
C SER A 292 -1.10 -17.65 11.66
N LYS A 293 -2.32 -17.65 11.07
CA LYS A 293 -2.52 -17.38 9.64
C LYS A 293 -2.16 -15.95 9.29
N SER A 294 -2.58 -14.98 10.12
CA SER A 294 -2.33 -13.56 9.88
C SER A 294 -2.66 -13.16 8.42
N ASN A 295 -1.80 -12.40 7.76
CA ASN A 295 -1.95 -11.96 6.36
C ASN A 295 -1.51 -13.01 5.31
N LYS A 296 -1.43 -14.30 5.66
CA LYS A 296 -1.00 -15.33 4.73
C LYS A 296 -2.19 -15.98 4.02
N LEU A 297 -1.95 -16.43 2.78
CA LEU A 297 -2.90 -17.22 2.01
C LEU A 297 -2.93 -18.67 2.51
N PRO A 298 -4.09 -19.29 2.72
CA PRO A 298 -4.14 -20.74 2.87
C PRO A 298 -3.73 -21.41 1.55
N LYS A 299 -3.30 -22.67 1.59
CA LYS A 299 -3.21 -23.47 0.36
C LYS A 299 -4.60 -23.56 -0.27
N TRP A 300 -4.69 -23.37 -1.59
CA TRP A 300 -5.96 -23.48 -2.27
C TRP A 300 -6.55 -24.89 -2.05
N ASP A 301 -5.85 -25.90 -2.51
CA ASP A 301 -6.18 -27.29 -2.20
C ASP A 301 -5.42 -27.76 -0.95
N PRO A 302 -6.08 -28.48 0.00
CA PRO A 302 -7.47 -28.93 -0.03
C PRO A 302 -8.48 -27.95 0.59
N PHE A 303 -8.03 -26.77 1.07
CA PHE A 303 -8.82 -25.93 1.97
C PHE A 303 -9.98 -25.20 1.30
N PHE A 304 -9.86 -24.88 0.00
CA PHE A 304 -10.97 -24.25 -0.71
C PHE A 304 -12.22 -25.14 -0.74
N THR A 305 -12.07 -26.45 -0.93
CA THR A 305 -13.21 -27.38 -0.95
C THR A 305 -13.97 -27.39 0.38
N VAL A 306 -13.23 -27.43 1.50
CA VAL A 306 -13.84 -27.39 2.84
C VAL A 306 -14.47 -26.03 3.13
N PHE A 307 -13.81 -24.96 2.72
CA PHE A 307 -14.35 -23.59 2.80
C PHE A 307 -15.67 -23.46 2.02
N ALA A 308 -15.68 -23.90 0.76
CA ALA A 308 -16.86 -23.85 -0.10
C ALA A 308 -18.01 -24.71 0.46
N GLU A 309 -17.71 -25.81 1.15
CA GLU A 309 -18.72 -26.63 1.85
C GLU A 309 -19.37 -25.86 2.98
N ASN A 310 -18.60 -25.21 3.86
CA ASN A 310 -19.14 -24.38 4.91
C ASN A 310 -19.99 -23.21 4.36
N GLN A 311 -19.56 -22.59 3.25
CA GLN A 311 -20.30 -21.54 2.58
C GLN A 311 -21.62 -22.05 1.97
N TYR A 312 -21.63 -23.24 1.39
CA TYR A 312 -22.84 -23.87 0.85
C TYR A 312 -23.81 -24.29 1.96
N ASP A 313 -23.27 -24.76 3.08
CA ASP A 313 -24.09 -25.06 4.27
C ASP A 313 -24.78 -23.79 4.81
N MET A 314 -24.03 -22.69 4.90
CA MET A 314 -24.61 -21.39 5.22
C MET A 314 -25.69 -20.99 4.22
N TYR A 315 -25.42 -21.11 2.91
CA TYR A 315 -26.36 -20.80 1.83
C TYR A 315 -27.66 -21.59 1.98
N ASN A 316 -27.63 -22.90 2.24
CA ASN A 316 -28.85 -23.68 2.45
C ASN A 316 -29.63 -23.21 3.69
N LEU A 317 -28.94 -23.03 4.81
CA LEU A 317 -29.56 -22.66 6.08
C LEU A 317 -30.22 -21.28 6.05
N ILE A 318 -29.69 -20.32 5.31
CA ILE A 318 -30.34 -18.99 5.18
C ILE A 318 -31.67 -19.05 4.42
N TYR A 319 -31.88 -20.06 3.57
CA TYR A 319 -33.16 -20.27 2.87
C TYR A 319 -34.09 -21.27 3.57
N GLU A 320 -33.56 -22.10 4.46
CA GLU A 320 -34.36 -23.05 5.25
C GLU A 320 -34.93 -22.44 6.54
N LYS A 321 -34.26 -21.42 7.12
CA LYS A 321 -34.59 -20.86 8.44
C LYS A 321 -34.78 -19.34 8.38
N GLU A 322 -35.97 -18.88 8.71
CA GLU A 322 -36.35 -17.46 8.64
C GLU A 322 -35.45 -16.57 9.52
N ASP A 323 -35.04 -17.02 10.72
CA ASP A 323 -34.12 -16.22 11.57
C ASP A 323 -32.75 -16.03 10.92
N LEU A 324 -32.21 -17.07 10.26
CA LEU A 324 -30.94 -16.98 9.55
C LEU A 324 -31.08 -16.13 8.28
N HIS A 325 -32.21 -16.18 7.62
CA HIS A 325 -32.48 -15.29 6.48
C HIS A 325 -32.44 -13.82 6.88
N LYS A 326 -33.09 -13.46 7.99
CA LYS A 326 -33.06 -12.08 8.53
C LYS A 326 -31.65 -11.64 8.88
N ARG A 327 -30.81 -12.53 9.43
CA ARG A 327 -29.40 -12.24 9.73
C ARG A 327 -28.57 -12.08 8.46
N PHE A 328 -28.85 -12.86 7.44
CA PHE A 328 -28.24 -12.73 6.12
C PHE A 328 -28.62 -11.41 5.47
N GLU A 329 -29.90 -11.00 5.50
CA GLU A 329 -30.32 -9.70 5.01
C GLU A 329 -29.61 -8.53 5.69
N ALA A 330 -29.29 -8.64 6.99
CA ALA A 330 -28.52 -7.64 7.71
C ALA A 330 -27.09 -7.49 7.15
N CYS A 331 -26.53 -8.53 6.52
CA CYS A 331 -25.22 -8.47 5.88
C CYS A 331 -25.21 -7.66 4.56
N TYR A 332 -26.37 -7.46 3.89
CA TYR A 332 -26.43 -6.75 2.59
C TYR A 332 -25.80 -5.37 2.61
N ARG A 333 -25.99 -4.64 3.70
CA ARG A 333 -25.50 -3.26 3.82
C ARG A 333 -23.97 -3.18 3.85
N ASP A 334 -23.32 -4.10 4.55
CA ASP A 334 -21.90 -3.96 4.93
C ASP A 334 -21.01 -5.07 4.34
N ASN A 335 -21.60 -6.20 3.90
CA ASN A 335 -20.86 -7.42 3.60
C ASN A 335 -21.28 -8.10 2.28
N LEU A 336 -22.09 -7.47 1.45
CA LEU A 336 -22.57 -8.04 0.19
C LEU A 336 -22.68 -6.95 -0.89
N HIS A 337 -21.54 -6.47 -1.39
CA HIS A 337 -21.44 -5.44 -2.42
C HIS A 337 -21.12 -6.00 -3.80
N SER A 338 -20.52 -7.20 -3.85
CA SER A 338 -20.19 -7.87 -5.11
C SER A 338 -21.46 -8.29 -5.84
N ILE A 339 -21.69 -7.73 -7.04
CA ILE A 339 -22.89 -8.01 -7.85
C ILE A 339 -23.05 -9.51 -8.10
N TRP A 340 -21.99 -10.20 -8.46
CA TRP A 340 -21.99 -11.64 -8.72
C TRP A 340 -22.38 -12.44 -7.46
N ALA A 341 -21.93 -11.99 -6.26
CA ALA A 341 -22.27 -12.68 -5.04
C ALA A 341 -23.78 -12.56 -4.73
N GLY A 342 -24.35 -11.35 -4.85
CA GLY A 342 -25.76 -11.13 -4.62
C GLY A 342 -26.67 -11.77 -5.69
N GLN A 343 -26.29 -11.69 -6.96
CA GLN A 343 -27.17 -12.10 -8.08
C GLN A 343 -26.97 -13.56 -8.54
N GLU A 344 -25.76 -14.13 -8.36
CA GLU A 344 -25.45 -15.47 -8.82
C GLU A 344 -25.21 -16.43 -7.64
N LEU A 345 -24.25 -16.11 -6.73
CA LEU A 345 -23.87 -17.03 -5.66
C LEU A 345 -24.98 -17.25 -4.64
N TYR A 346 -25.55 -16.18 -4.11
CA TYR A 346 -26.62 -16.25 -3.10
C TYR A 346 -28.03 -16.19 -3.72
N ARG A 347 -28.18 -16.46 -5.01
CA ARG A 347 -29.48 -16.63 -5.64
C ARG A 347 -30.14 -17.91 -5.15
N PRO A 348 -31.42 -17.90 -4.75
CA PRO A 348 -32.14 -19.12 -4.35
C PRO A 348 -32.15 -20.18 -5.45
N GLY A 349 -31.96 -21.45 -5.07
CA GLY A 349 -32.11 -22.60 -5.97
C GLY A 349 -30.82 -23.10 -6.62
N ASN A 350 -29.65 -22.55 -6.28
CA ASN A 350 -28.38 -23.10 -6.77
C ASN A 350 -28.16 -24.52 -6.20
N SER A 351 -27.82 -25.45 -7.08
CA SER A 351 -27.27 -26.75 -6.66
C SER A 351 -25.88 -26.58 -6.01
N LYS A 352 -25.41 -27.61 -5.31
CA LYS A 352 -24.06 -27.60 -4.73
C LYS A 352 -22.98 -27.35 -5.79
N GLU A 353 -23.10 -27.99 -6.93
CA GLU A 353 -22.16 -27.85 -8.03
C GLU A 353 -22.15 -26.43 -8.60
N GLU A 354 -23.33 -25.84 -8.85
CA GLU A 354 -23.45 -24.46 -9.34
C GLU A 354 -22.86 -23.46 -8.34
N PHE A 355 -23.17 -23.60 -7.06
CA PHE A 355 -22.63 -22.73 -6.01
C PHE A 355 -21.10 -22.80 -5.95
N TYR A 356 -20.52 -23.99 -5.97
CA TYR A 356 -19.07 -24.18 -5.97
C TYR A 356 -18.40 -23.58 -7.21
N ASN A 357 -18.97 -23.81 -8.40
CA ASN A 357 -18.44 -23.27 -9.64
C ASN A 357 -18.45 -21.74 -9.66
N ILE A 358 -19.54 -21.11 -9.19
CA ILE A 358 -19.64 -19.65 -9.09
C ILE A 358 -18.60 -19.12 -8.09
N LEU A 359 -18.50 -19.73 -6.91
CA LEU A 359 -17.55 -19.31 -5.89
C LEU A 359 -16.11 -19.43 -6.38
N GLN A 360 -15.73 -20.59 -6.92
CA GLN A 360 -14.39 -20.84 -7.46
C GLN A 360 -14.03 -19.90 -8.59
N LYS A 361 -14.92 -19.75 -9.58
CA LYS A 361 -14.70 -18.88 -10.75
C LYS A 361 -14.36 -17.44 -10.34
N ASN A 362 -14.95 -16.95 -9.26
CA ASN A 362 -14.77 -15.57 -8.82
C ASN A 362 -13.64 -15.42 -7.79
N MET A 363 -13.44 -16.40 -6.90
CA MET A 363 -12.40 -16.31 -5.87
C MET A 363 -11.00 -16.67 -6.38
N GLN A 364 -10.87 -17.65 -7.27
CA GLN A 364 -9.56 -18.14 -7.71
C GLN A 364 -8.71 -17.05 -8.38
N PRO A 365 -9.24 -16.23 -9.30
CA PRO A 365 -8.46 -15.11 -9.88
C PRO A 365 -7.96 -14.11 -8.83
N VAL A 366 -8.79 -13.83 -7.81
CA VAL A 366 -8.42 -12.93 -6.70
C VAL A 366 -7.30 -13.54 -5.85
N TYR A 367 -7.41 -14.84 -5.53
CA TYR A 367 -6.38 -15.60 -4.83
C TYR A 367 -5.05 -15.63 -5.62
N ASP A 368 -5.11 -15.91 -6.92
CA ASP A 368 -3.93 -15.96 -7.78
C ASP A 368 -3.26 -14.59 -7.91
N SER A 369 -4.04 -13.51 -7.92
CA SER A 369 -3.53 -12.13 -7.90
C SER A 369 -2.81 -11.84 -6.58
N ALA A 370 -3.39 -12.21 -5.44
CA ALA A 370 -2.74 -12.07 -4.13
C ALA A 370 -1.42 -12.86 -4.07
N ARG A 371 -1.41 -14.08 -4.58
CA ARG A 371 -0.20 -14.90 -4.64
C ARG A 371 0.89 -14.27 -5.52
N ARG A 372 0.54 -13.74 -6.68
CA ARG A 372 1.49 -13.03 -7.56
C ARG A 372 2.02 -11.76 -6.92
N GLN A 373 1.20 -11.09 -6.11
CA GLN A 373 1.60 -9.89 -5.36
C GLN A 373 2.60 -10.19 -4.22
N GLY A 374 2.89 -11.46 -3.94
CA GLY A 374 3.89 -11.86 -2.95
C GLY A 374 3.32 -12.28 -1.60
N TYR A 375 1.99 -12.46 -1.49
CA TYR A 375 1.40 -13.03 -0.27
C TYR A 375 1.86 -14.46 -0.07
N GLU A 376 2.47 -14.74 1.09
CA GLU A 376 3.00 -16.05 1.43
C GLU A 376 1.90 -17.10 1.63
N ILE A 377 2.19 -18.35 1.26
CA ILE A 377 1.32 -19.47 1.59
C ILE A 377 1.51 -19.85 3.07
N TRP A 378 0.42 -19.85 3.81
CA TRP A 378 0.43 -20.28 5.20
C TRP A 378 0.71 -21.79 5.30
N SER A 379 1.76 -22.14 6.05
CA SER A 379 2.10 -23.53 6.35
C SER A 379 1.36 -23.93 7.62
N TYR A 380 0.14 -24.42 7.47
CA TYR A 380 -0.53 -25.14 8.56
C TYR A 380 0.19 -26.48 8.78
N ARG A 381 0.68 -26.72 9.97
CA ARG A 381 1.32 -27.98 10.40
C ARG A 381 0.41 -28.79 11.30
#